data_2e536f078cc59b779556c413ffe2c12e
#
_entry.id   2e536f078cc59b779556c413ffe2c12e
#
_cell.length_a   1.000
_cell.length_b   1.000
_cell.length_c   1.000
_cell.angle_alpha   90.00
_cell.angle_beta   90.00
_cell.angle_gamma   90.00
#
_symmetry.space_group_name_H-M   'P 1'
#
loop_
_entity.id
_entity.type
_entity.pdbx_description
1 polymer ?
#
loop_
_entity_poly.entity_id
_entity_poly.type
_entity_poly.pdbx_seq_one_letter_code
_entity_poly.pdbx_strand_id
1 'polypeptide(L)'
;MEIKQISPFLSVSPQITAADVGILASRGFRTIVCNRPDGEVDDQPNADEIGAAAARHGLTFHAHPVRAGQVSDDDVTRFAAVLRESEGPVLAFCRTGTRSISMWALSEAHHLAIDTILGTAQSLGYDLTSLTERLAERATRSGGHAERGRHIHDVVIVGGGAGGLATASSLLKRRPGLDIVVIEPRNKHYYQPGWTLVGSGVFDRAMTERPMASVMPEGVKWQQSAVAGFEPEHNAVILEDGERIGYRTLIVSPGIKLDWHAVEGLVDTLGRNGVTSNYKFDLAPYTWELVQNLKGGRALFTQPPMPIKCAGAPQKAMYLSCDYWLKQGRLE
;
A
#
# COMPACT_ATOMS: atom_id res chain seq x y z
N MET A 1 -4.01 -20.76 17.64
CA MET A 1 -3.59 -19.34 17.70
C MET A 1 -4.75 -18.45 17.24
N GLU A 2 -5.18 -17.52 18.08
CA GLU A 2 -6.23 -16.53 17.76
C GLU A 2 -5.57 -15.23 17.27
N ILE A 3 -5.85 -14.83 16.03
CA ILE A 3 -5.34 -13.60 15.44
C ILE A 3 -6.48 -12.62 15.30
N LYS A 4 -6.31 -11.40 15.83
CA LYS A 4 -7.30 -10.32 15.77
C LYS A 4 -6.74 -9.19 14.91
N GLN A 5 -7.36 -8.95 13.78
CA GLN A 5 -6.92 -7.96 12.79
C GLN A 5 -7.42 -6.57 13.19
N ILE A 6 -6.48 -5.65 13.44
CA ILE A 6 -6.75 -4.24 13.71
C ILE A 6 -6.90 -3.46 12.39
N SER A 7 -6.01 -3.72 11.47
CA SER A 7 -5.99 -3.09 10.13
C SER A 7 -5.48 -4.10 9.09
N PRO A 8 -5.57 -3.83 7.79
CA PRO A 8 -4.96 -4.69 6.77
C PRO A 8 -3.46 -4.95 6.99
N PHE A 9 -2.79 -4.05 7.73
CA PHE A 9 -1.35 -4.10 7.97
C PHE A 9 -0.96 -4.64 9.35
N LEU A 10 -1.81 -4.54 10.36
CA LEU A 10 -1.51 -4.93 11.73
C LEU A 10 -2.54 -5.88 12.31
N SER A 11 -2.06 -6.96 12.89
CA SER A 11 -2.84 -7.88 13.71
C SER A 11 -2.19 -8.07 15.08
N VAL A 12 -2.99 -8.43 16.06
CA VAL A 12 -2.52 -8.80 17.41
C VAL A 12 -2.94 -10.20 17.78
N SER A 13 -2.15 -10.84 18.63
CA SER A 13 -2.49 -12.18 19.16
C SER A 13 -2.05 -12.36 20.60
N PRO A 14 -2.59 -13.36 21.32
CA PRO A 14 -1.96 -13.94 22.48
C PRO A 14 -0.60 -14.55 22.14
N GLN A 15 0.10 -15.10 23.16
CA GLN A 15 1.36 -15.80 23.00
C GLN A 15 1.30 -16.79 21.84
N ILE A 16 2.32 -16.73 20.99
CA ILE A 16 2.57 -17.69 19.90
C ILE A 16 3.72 -18.62 20.25
N THR A 17 3.82 -19.73 19.55
CA THR A 17 4.92 -20.70 19.63
C THR A 17 5.75 -20.68 18.35
N ALA A 18 6.95 -21.29 18.38
CA ALA A 18 7.77 -21.46 17.18
C ALA A 18 7.03 -22.23 16.05
N ALA A 19 6.13 -23.15 16.40
CA ALA A 19 5.31 -23.88 15.43
C ALA A 19 4.27 -22.99 14.70
N ASP A 20 3.80 -21.94 15.35
CA ASP A 20 2.84 -21.00 14.75
C ASP A 20 3.46 -20.13 13.66
N VAL A 21 4.78 -19.93 13.69
CA VAL A 21 5.50 -19.02 12.78
C VAL A 21 5.36 -19.43 11.31
N GLY A 22 5.43 -20.72 11.02
CA GLY A 22 5.24 -21.24 9.66
C GLY A 22 3.82 -20.96 9.13
N ILE A 23 2.81 -21.03 10.00
CA ILE A 23 1.41 -20.71 9.67
C ILE A 23 1.28 -19.21 9.38
N LEU A 24 1.95 -18.36 10.17
CA LEU A 24 1.95 -16.90 9.94
C LEU A 24 2.57 -16.54 8.60
N ALA A 25 3.71 -17.13 8.25
CA ALA A 25 4.36 -16.94 6.96
C ALA A 25 3.42 -17.33 5.79
N SER A 26 2.73 -18.48 5.90
CA SER A 26 1.78 -18.95 4.88
C SER A 26 0.55 -18.05 4.73
N ARG A 27 0.18 -17.31 5.79
CA ARG A 27 -0.91 -16.32 5.79
C ARG A 27 -0.48 -14.94 5.30
N GLY A 28 0.78 -14.78 4.86
CA GLY A 28 1.28 -13.56 4.26
C GLY A 28 1.85 -12.54 5.24
N PHE A 29 1.98 -12.86 6.53
CA PHE A 29 2.72 -12.02 7.46
C PHE A 29 4.19 -11.90 7.04
N ARG A 30 4.80 -10.75 7.32
CA ARG A 30 6.20 -10.44 7.01
C ARG A 30 7.01 -10.10 8.23
N THR A 31 6.37 -9.59 9.26
CA THR A 31 7.03 -9.15 10.49
C THR A 31 6.29 -9.68 11.71
N ILE A 32 7.05 -10.08 12.72
CA ILE A 32 6.54 -10.49 14.04
C ILE A 32 7.17 -9.56 15.09
N VAL A 33 6.34 -9.00 15.97
CA VAL A 33 6.77 -8.16 17.10
C VAL A 33 6.39 -8.83 18.41
N CYS A 34 7.39 -9.16 19.22
CA CYS A 34 7.20 -9.73 20.55
C CYS A 34 7.16 -8.62 21.60
N ASN A 35 5.98 -8.29 22.13
CA ASN A 35 5.82 -7.31 23.20
C ASN A 35 5.85 -7.95 24.60
N ARG A 36 6.20 -9.23 24.71
CA ARG A 36 6.26 -9.94 25.99
C ARG A 36 7.71 -10.13 26.45
N PRO A 37 8.07 -9.70 27.67
CA PRO A 37 9.33 -10.07 28.27
C PRO A 37 9.46 -11.59 28.47
N ASP A 38 10.65 -12.12 28.33
CA ASP A 38 10.92 -13.50 28.69
C ASP A 38 10.83 -13.71 30.22
N GLY A 39 10.52 -14.93 30.62
CA GLY A 39 10.50 -15.34 32.02
C GLY A 39 9.30 -14.82 32.83
N GLU A 40 8.17 -14.45 32.20
CA GLU A 40 6.95 -14.13 32.92
C GLU A 40 6.27 -15.35 33.53
N VAL A 41 6.48 -16.54 32.92
CA VAL A 41 6.05 -17.87 33.41
C VAL A 41 7.04 -18.92 32.95
N ASP A 42 7.12 -20.04 33.68
CA ASP A 42 8.14 -21.08 33.48
C ASP A 42 8.07 -21.78 32.14
N ASP A 43 6.88 -21.95 31.55
CA ASP A 43 6.63 -22.64 30.30
C ASP A 43 6.49 -21.70 29.07
N GLN A 44 6.92 -20.45 29.22
CA GLN A 44 6.85 -19.46 28.16
C GLN A 44 7.91 -19.74 27.08
N PRO A 45 7.50 -19.84 25.78
CA PRO A 45 8.46 -19.76 24.69
C PRO A 45 9.27 -18.47 24.73
N ASN A 46 10.59 -18.54 24.67
CA ASN A 46 11.42 -17.35 24.73
C ASN A 46 11.48 -16.62 23.38
N ALA A 47 11.85 -15.34 23.41
CA ALA A 47 11.90 -14.51 22.22
C ALA A 47 12.88 -15.03 21.17
N ASP A 48 14.04 -15.54 21.59
CA ASP A 48 15.07 -16.07 20.69
C ASP A 48 14.57 -17.30 19.91
N GLU A 49 13.81 -18.19 20.55
CA GLU A 49 13.24 -19.37 19.93
C GLU A 49 12.23 -18.98 18.81
N ILE A 50 11.38 -18.00 19.09
CA ILE A 50 10.43 -17.48 18.09
C ILE A 50 11.17 -16.71 16.98
N GLY A 51 12.20 -15.94 17.34
CA GLY A 51 13.05 -15.22 16.38
C GLY A 51 13.80 -16.15 15.42
N ALA A 52 14.35 -17.25 15.96
CA ALA A 52 14.99 -18.29 15.14
C ALA A 52 13.98 -18.99 14.19
N ALA A 53 12.75 -19.21 14.65
CA ALA A 53 11.68 -19.72 13.78
C ALA A 53 11.30 -18.70 12.70
N ALA A 54 11.18 -17.43 13.04
CA ALA A 54 10.87 -16.35 12.09
C ALA A 54 11.92 -16.28 10.97
N ALA A 55 13.19 -16.30 11.32
CA ALA A 55 14.30 -16.31 10.35
C ALA A 55 14.24 -17.51 9.39
N ARG A 56 13.93 -18.73 9.89
CA ARG A 56 13.76 -19.92 9.04
C ARG A 56 12.63 -19.80 8.02
N HIS A 57 11.61 -19.02 8.33
CA HIS A 57 10.45 -18.80 7.45
C HIS A 57 10.49 -17.47 6.69
N GLY A 58 11.61 -16.73 6.74
CA GLY A 58 11.80 -15.48 6.02
C GLY A 58 10.97 -14.31 6.55
N LEU A 59 10.62 -14.34 7.85
CA LEU A 59 9.97 -13.22 8.52
C LEU A 59 10.98 -12.41 9.31
N THR A 60 10.77 -11.08 9.36
CA THR A 60 11.50 -10.20 10.27
C THR A 60 10.95 -10.35 11.68
N PHE A 61 11.83 -10.39 12.69
CA PHE A 61 11.45 -10.51 14.09
C PHE A 61 12.00 -9.34 14.89
N HIS A 62 11.14 -8.72 15.70
CA HIS A 62 11.50 -7.66 16.64
C HIS A 62 11.15 -8.07 18.07
N ALA A 63 12.16 -8.24 18.92
CA ALA A 63 11.96 -8.30 20.37
C ALA A 63 11.75 -6.89 20.90
N HIS A 64 10.55 -6.62 21.37
CA HIS A 64 10.14 -5.32 21.96
C HIS A 64 9.46 -5.55 23.31
N PRO A 65 10.18 -6.05 24.33
CA PRO A 65 9.60 -6.47 25.59
C PRO A 65 9.08 -5.26 26.39
N VAL A 66 7.81 -5.32 26.75
CA VAL A 66 7.14 -4.30 27.56
C VAL A 66 6.47 -4.97 28.75
N ARG A 67 6.73 -4.48 29.96
CA ARG A 67 6.08 -4.98 31.18
C ARG A 67 4.63 -4.52 31.26
N ALA A 68 3.75 -5.39 31.75
CA ALA A 68 2.34 -5.07 31.92
C ALA A 68 2.18 -3.83 32.84
N GLY A 69 1.37 -2.86 32.41
CA GLY A 69 1.12 -1.62 33.15
C GLY A 69 2.28 -0.60 33.12
N GLN A 70 3.41 -0.90 32.45
CA GLN A 70 4.59 -0.03 32.41
C GLN A 70 5.00 0.35 30.97
N VAL A 71 4.02 0.54 30.10
CA VAL A 71 4.27 1.01 28.72
C VAL A 71 4.79 2.46 28.79
N SER A 72 6.05 2.69 28.44
CA SER A 72 6.64 4.04 28.34
C SER A 72 6.34 4.71 26.99
N ASP A 73 6.55 6.02 26.91
CA ASP A 73 6.42 6.75 25.65
C ASP A 73 7.50 6.34 24.62
N ASP A 74 8.69 5.98 25.12
CA ASP A 74 9.76 5.42 24.28
C ASP A 74 9.37 4.06 23.69
N ASP A 75 8.68 3.21 24.45
CA ASP A 75 8.19 1.93 23.93
C ASP A 75 7.19 2.16 22.80
N VAL A 76 6.26 3.09 22.99
CA VAL A 76 5.28 3.45 21.96
C VAL A 76 5.96 3.99 20.71
N THR A 77 6.96 4.86 20.86
CA THR A 77 7.71 5.44 19.74
C THR A 77 8.49 4.37 18.96
N ARG A 78 9.17 3.46 19.68
CA ARG A 78 9.89 2.33 19.05
C ARG A 78 8.94 1.37 18.33
N PHE A 79 7.79 1.07 18.94
CA PHE A 79 6.77 0.22 18.32
C PHE A 79 6.24 0.85 17.03
N ALA A 80 5.91 2.14 17.04
CA ALA A 80 5.48 2.87 15.86
C ALA A 80 6.54 2.87 14.75
N ALA A 81 7.83 3.00 15.11
CA ALA A 81 8.94 2.92 14.16
C ALA A 81 9.01 1.53 13.49
N VAL A 82 8.91 0.44 14.28
CA VAL A 82 8.90 -0.93 13.74
C VAL A 82 7.73 -1.13 12.76
N LEU A 83 6.53 -0.64 13.09
CA LEU A 83 5.39 -0.74 12.18
C LEU A 83 5.63 0.01 10.87
N ARG A 84 6.20 1.21 10.92
CA ARG A 84 6.51 2.04 9.74
C ARG A 84 7.57 1.43 8.84
N GLU A 85 8.58 0.78 9.43
CA GLU A 85 9.71 0.18 8.70
C GLU A 85 9.40 -1.22 8.15
N SER A 86 8.28 -1.82 8.58
CA SER A 86 7.90 -3.17 8.14
C SER A 86 7.40 -3.18 6.69
N GLU A 87 7.90 -4.12 5.89
CA GLU A 87 7.57 -4.24 4.45
C GLU A 87 6.25 -4.96 4.15
N GLY A 88 5.46 -5.35 5.15
CA GLY A 88 4.21 -6.09 4.95
C GLY A 88 3.44 -6.30 6.24
N PRO A 89 2.41 -7.15 6.22
CA PRO A 89 1.56 -7.37 7.39
C PRO A 89 2.36 -7.81 8.62
N VAL A 90 2.08 -7.14 9.74
CA VAL A 90 2.74 -7.32 11.04
C VAL A 90 1.83 -8.09 11.98
N LEU A 91 2.36 -9.08 12.68
CA LEU A 91 1.75 -9.65 13.87
C LEU A 91 2.48 -9.16 15.12
N ALA A 92 1.80 -8.44 16.00
CA ALA A 92 2.30 -8.11 17.32
C ALA A 92 1.66 -9.00 18.38
N PHE A 93 2.46 -9.64 19.24
CA PHE A 93 1.95 -10.52 20.25
C PHE A 93 2.48 -10.21 21.64
N CYS A 94 1.73 -10.60 22.65
CA CYS A 94 2.16 -10.63 24.05
C CYS A 94 1.44 -11.80 24.75
N ARG A 95 1.32 -11.78 26.10
CA ARG A 95 0.65 -12.85 26.83
C ARG A 95 -0.81 -13.08 26.38
N THR A 96 -1.59 -11.99 26.24
CA THR A 96 -3.04 -12.02 25.93
C THR A 96 -3.41 -11.20 24.70
N GLY A 97 -2.46 -10.47 24.09
CA GLY A 97 -2.70 -9.49 23.05
C GLY A 97 -2.91 -8.06 23.58
N THR A 98 -3.27 -7.90 24.85
CA THR A 98 -3.62 -6.57 25.43
C THR A 98 -2.48 -5.57 25.37
N ARG A 99 -1.23 -5.95 25.68
CA ARG A 99 -0.07 -5.02 25.58
C ARG A 99 0.14 -4.58 24.13
N SER A 100 0.06 -5.50 23.19
CA SER A 100 0.23 -5.21 21.77
C SER A 100 -0.84 -4.24 21.24
N ILE A 101 -2.10 -4.44 21.59
CA ILE A 101 -3.16 -3.50 21.19
C ILE A 101 -3.07 -2.16 21.96
N SER A 102 -2.59 -2.16 23.21
CA SER A 102 -2.32 -0.92 23.94
C SER A 102 -1.20 -0.10 23.29
N MET A 103 -0.14 -0.77 22.81
CA MET A 103 0.94 -0.12 22.08
C MET A 103 0.41 0.54 20.80
N TRP A 104 -0.41 -0.20 20.03
CA TRP A 104 -1.10 0.35 18.86
C TRP A 104 -1.98 1.53 19.24
N ALA A 105 -2.84 1.38 20.22
CA ALA A 105 -3.76 2.45 20.66
C ALA A 105 -3.00 3.73 21.01
N LEU A 106 -1.91 3.61 21.78
CA LEU A 106 -1.08 4.75 22.17
C LEU A 106 -0.28 5.33 21.00
N SER A 107 0.14 4.50 20.02
CA SER A 107 0.81 5.01 18.82
C SER A 107 -0.16 5.76 17.88
N GLU A 108 -1.43 5.38 17.86
CA GLU A 108 -2.45 6.02 17.05
C GLU A 108 -3.15 7.21 17.72
N ALA A 109 -2.86 7.50 19.01
CA ALA A 109 -3.52 8.58 19.74
C ALA A 109 -3.37 9.97 19.11
N HIS A 110 -2.37 10.14 18.22
CA HIS A 110 -2.16 11.38 17.46
C HIS A 110 -2.93 11.41 16.13
N HIS A 111 -3.38 10.25 15.67
CA HIS A 111 -3.89 10.04 14.31
C HIS A 111 -5.39 9.74 14.29
N LEU A 112 -5.89 9.05 15.31
CA LEU A 112 -7.27 8.62 15.40
C LEU A 112 -8.01 9.27 16.58
N ALA A 113 -9.31 9.50 16.42
CA ALA A 113 -10.15 9.90 17.54
C ALA A 113 -10.16 8.81 18.63
N ILE A 114 -10.15 9.21 19.88
CA ILE A 114 -10.09 8.29 21.03
C ILE A 114 -11.24 7.28 20.99
N ASP A 115 -12.45 7.73 20.67
CA ASP A 115 -13.63 6.86 20.53
C ASP A 115 -13.44 5.80 19.43
N THR A 116 -12.76 6.15 18.34
CA THR A 116 -12.40 5.20 17.27
C THR A 116 -11.41 4.15 17.75
N ILE A 117 -10.38 4.57 18.49
CA ILE A 117 -9.37 3.68 19.07
C ILE A 117 -10.01 2.70 20.05
N LEU A 118 -10.81 3.22 20.99
CA LEU A 118 -11.49 2.42 22.02
C LEU A 118 -12.53 1.50 21.37
N GLY A 119 -13.32 1.99 20.43
CA GLY A 119 -14.31 1.19 19.70
C GLY A 119 -13.68 0.06 18.88
N THR A 120 -12.53 0.31 18.24
CA THR A 120 -11.77 -0.73 17.52
C THR A 120 -11.28 -1.80 18.50
N ALA A 121 -10.66 -1.40 19.62
CA ALA A 121 -10.19 -2.35 20.62
C ALA A 121 -11.34 -3.18 21.20
N GLN A 122 -12.47 -2.54 21.51
CA GLN A 122 -13.66 -3.21 22.05
C GLN A 122 -14.27 -4.21 21.07
N SER A 123 -14.34 -3.87 19.78
CA SER A 123 -14.81 -4.78 18.73
C SER A 123 -13.97 -6.05 18.61
N LEU A 124 -12.69 -5.97 18.99
CA LEU A 124 -11.75 -7.08 19.05
C LEU A 124 -11.71 -7.77 20.43
N GLY A 125 -12.57 -7.35 21.37
CA GLY A 125 -12.69 -7.93 22.70
C GLY A 125 -11.62 -7.45 23.69
N TYR A 126 -11.03 -6.27 23.49
CA TYR A 126 -10.09 -5.64 24.41
C TYR A 126 -10.70 -4.38 25.03
N ASP A 127 -10.69 -4.31 26.34
CA ASP A 127 -11.06 -3.10 27.08
C ASP A 127 -9.82 -2.25 27.33
N LEU A 128 -9.77 -1.07 26.70
CA LEU A 128 -8.72 -0.08 26.86
C LEU A 128 -9.21 1.20 27.54
N THR A 129 -10.36 1.19 28.20
CA THR A 129 -10.94 2.36 28.89
C THR A 129 -9.98 2.98 29.91
N SER A 130 -9.17 2.16 30.57
CA SER A 130 -8.11 2.64 31.49
C SER A 130 -7.02 3.48 30.84
N LEU A 131 -6.90 3.47 29.54
CA LEU A 131 -5.94 4.28 28.76
C LEU A 131 -6.52 5.61 28.28
N THR A 132 -7.81 5.89 28.50
CA THR A 132 -8.50 7.08 27.94
C THR A 132 -7.78 8.38 28.27
N GLU A 133 -7.39 8.58 29.53
CA GLU A 133 -6.68 9.79 29.96
C GLU A 133 -5.31 9.91 29.28
N ARG A 134 -4.56 8.81 29.22
CA ARG A 134 -3.25 8.78 28.57
C ARG A 134 -3.35 8.97 27.05
N LEU A 135 -4.40 8.43 26.41
CA LEU A 135 -4.68 8.68 24.99
C LEU A 135 -4.96 10.17 24.76
N ALA A 136 -5.76 10.81 25.64
CA ALA A 136 -6.05 12.24 25.57
C ALA A 136 -4.78 13.10 25.77
N GLU A 137 -3.95 12.75 26.75
CA GLU A 137 -2.67 13.43 26.96
C GLU A 137 -1.74 13.30 25.75
N ARG A 138 -1.65 12.12 25.14
CA ARG A 138 -0.83 11.93 23.94
C ARG A 138 -1.39 12.68 22.75
N ALA A 139 -2.71 12.63 22.54
CA ALA A 139 -3.37 13.42 21.51
C ALA A 139 -3.11 14.91 21.65
N THR A 140 -3.06 15.43 22.89
CA THR A 140 -2.79 16.86 23.17
C THR A 140 -1.30 17.22 23.16
N ARG A 141 -0.38 16.33 23.58
CA ARG A 141 1.07 16.59 23.54
C ARG A 141 1.60 16.81 22.12
N SER A 142 1.02 16.16 21.13
CA SER A 142 1.29 16.47 19.71
C SER A 142 0.58 17.74 19.22
N GLY A 143 -0.48 18.20 19.88
CA GLY A 143 -1.13 19.48 19.61
C GLY A 143 -0.21 20.68 19.71
N GLY A 144 0.89 20.60 20.46
CA GLY A 144 1.93 21.63 20.51
C GLY A 144 2.77 21.75 19.21
N HIS A 145 2.76 20.74 18.34
CA HIS A 145 3.32 20.80 16.99
C HIS A 145 2.24 20.75 15.89
N ALA A 146 1.02 20.28 16.19
CA ALA A 146 -0.06 20.10 15.22
C ALA A 146 -1.03 21.30 15.13
N GLU A 147 -1.02 22.26 16.09
CA GLU A 147 -1.83 23.48 16.02
C GLU A 147 -1.12 24.71 15.46
N ARG A 148 0.14 24.58 15.03
CA ARG A 148 0.70 25.61 14.16
C ARG A 148 0.18 25.41 12.75
N GLY A 149 -1.08 25.83 12.53
CA GLY A 149 -1.65 26.02 11.19
C GLY A 149 -1.78 24.73 10.40
N ARG A 150 -2.78 23.89 10.73
CA ARG A 150 -3.26 22.91 9.75
C ARG A 150 -3.47 23.63 8.42
N HIS A 151 -2.52 23.51 7.51
CA HIS A 151 -2.70 24.04 6.19
C HIS A 151 -3.78 23.20 5.52
N ILE A 152 -4.97 23.77 5.38
CA ILE A 152 -6.09 23.14 4.67
C ILE A 152 -5.93 23.52 3.20
N HIS A 153 -5.52 22.57 2.38
CA HIS A 153 -5.43 22.78 0.94
C HIS A 153 -6.80 22.98 0.31
N ASP A 154 -6.89 23.84 -0.70
CA ASP A 154 -8.12 23.97 -1.46
C ASP A 154 -8.51 22.66 -2.12
N VAL A 155 -7.51 21.94 -2.65
CA VAL A 155 -7.71 20.63 -3.29
C VAL A 155 -6.58 19.67 -2.93
N VAL A 156 -6.94 18.49 -2.44
CA VAL A 156 -6.05 17.35 -2.30
C VAL A 156 -6.39 16.33 -3.38
N ILE A 157 -5.41 15.89 -4.13
CA ILE A 157 -5.54 14.87 -5.18
C ILE A 157 -4.72 13.65 -4.80
N VAL A 158 -5.38 12.53 -4.57
CA VAL A 158 -4.73 11.25 -4.31
C VAL A 158 -4.47 10.55 -5.63
N GLY A 159 -3.20 10.41 -5.98
CA GLY A 159 -2.70 9.79 -7.20
C GLY A 159 -2.19 10.77 -8.25
N GLY A 160 -0.89 10.69 -8.55
CA GLY A 160 -0.17 11.45 -9.58
C GLY A 160 -0.20 10.80 -10.98
N GLY A 161 -1.20 9.95 -11.24
CA GLY A 161 -1.43 9.39 -12.56
C GLY A 161 -2.04 10.40 -13.55
N ALA A 162 -2.35 9.96 -14.76
CA ALA A 162 -2.93 10.81 -15.80
C ALA A 162 -4.21 11.54 -15.35
N GLY A 163 -5.07 10.86 -14.59
CA GLY A 163 -6.31 11.44 -14.05
C GLY A 163 -6.04 12.59 -13.07
N GLY A 164 -5.16 12.36 -12.09
CA GLY A 164 -4.83 13.36 -11.07
C GLY A 164 -4.13 14.58 -11.64
N LEU A 165 -3.10 14.37 -12.46
CA LEU A 165 -2.35 15.47 -13.09
C LEU A 165 -3.21 16.30 -14.08
N ALA A 166 -4.04 15.62 -14.89
CA ALA A 166 -4.96 16.30 -15.79
C ALA A 166 -6.00 17.13 -15.02
N THR A 167 -6.48 16.61 -13.91
CA THR A 167 -7.42 17.35 -13.04
C THR A 167 -6.74 18.56 -12.41
N ALA A 168 -5.53 18.39 -11.85
CA ALA A 168 -4.76 19.50 -11.27
C ALA A 168 -4.51 20.60 -12.30
N SER A 169 -4.02 20.24 -13.49
CA SER A 169 -3.77 21.17 -14.60
C SER A 169 -5.05 21.90 -15.03
N SER A 170 -6.16 21.16 -15.16
CA SER A 170 -7.47 21.71 -15.55
C SER A 170 -8.03 22.67 -14.51
N LEU A 171 -7.85 22.40 -13.23
CA LEU A 171 -8.29 23.26 -12.13
C LEU A 171 -7.48 24.56 -12.14
N LEU A 172 -6.16 24.50 -12.20
CA LEU A 172 -5.30 25.69 -12.24
C LEU A 172 -5.57 26.58 -13.46
N LYS A 173 -5.85 25.97 -14.63
CA LYS A 173 -6.21 26.72 -15.83
C LYS A 173 -7.52 27.51 -15.67
N ARG A 174 -8.50 26.95 -14.95
CA ARG A 174 -9.81 27.58 -14.70
C ARG A 174 -9.79 28.54 -13.53
N ARG A 175 -9.00 28.24 -12.53
CA ARG A 175 -8.90 29.03 -11.29
C ARG A 175 -7.44 29.09 -10.84
N PRO A 176 -6.67 30.03 -11.38
CA PRO A 176 -5.29 30.27 -10.96
C PRO A 176 -5.21 30.61 -9.47
N GLY A 177 -4.17 30.14 -8.81
CA GLY A 177 -3.95 30.42 -7.38
C GLY A 177 -4.62 29.45 -6.41
N LEU A 178 -5.30 28.40 -6.89
CA LEU A 178 -5.72 27.30 -6.02
C LEU A 178 -4.52 26.62 -5.37
N ASP A 179 -4.58 26.42 -4.08
CA ASP A 179 -3.61 25.60 -3.34
C ASP A 179 -3.92 24.11 -3.53
N ILE A 180 -3.21 23.51 -4.48
CA ILE A 180 -3.38 22.09 -4.86
C ILE A 180 -2.20 21.28 -4.38
N VAL A 181 -2.45 20.18 -3.68
CA VAL A 181 -1.45 19.15 -3.41
C VAL A 181 -1.84 17.84 -4.11
N VAL A 182 -0.87 17.23 -4.79
CA VAL A 182 -0.96 15.88 -5.35
C VAL A 182 -0.14 14.95 -4.49
N ILE A 183 -0.76 13.89 -3.97
CA ILE A 183 -0.10 12.86 -3.17
C ILE A 183 0.18 11.67 -4.08
N GLU A 184 1.47 11.39 -4.33
CA GLU A 184 1.92 10.30 -5.19
C GLU A 184 3.28 9.79 -4.70
N PRO A 185 3.40 8.52 -4.28
CA PRO A 185 4.65 7.97 -3.76
C PRO A 185 5.73 7.77 -4.81
N ARG A 186 5.36 7.57 -6.07
CA ARG A 186 6.29 7.22 -7.14
C ARG A 186 6.97 8.45 -7.71
N ASN A 187 8.27 8.32 -7.95
CA ASN A 187 9.07 9.35 -8.63
C ASN A 187 8.99 9.28 -10.17
N LYS A 188 8.25 8.30 -10.71
CA LYS A 188 8.06 8.09 -12.15
C LYS A 188 6.58 8.12 -12.51
N HIS A 189 6.27 8.83 -13.57
CA HIS A 189 4.96 8.84 -14.22
C HIS A 189 4.98 7.94 -15.44
N TYR A 190 3.94 7.11 -15.57
CA TYR A 190 3.75 6.22 -16.71
C TYR A 190 2.50 6.59 -17.51
N TYR A 191 2.68 6.81 -18.81
CA TYR A 191 1.57 6.97 -19.73
C TYR A 191 1.06 5.60 -20.18
N GLN A 192 0.30 4.96 -19.33
CA GLN A 192 -0.21 3.59 -19.55
C GLN A 192 -0.95 3.40 -20.89
N PRO A 193 -1.78 4.34 -21.41
CA PRO A 193 -2.42 4.16 -22.72
C PRO A 193 -1.43 3.94 -23.88
N GLY A 194 -0.19 4.39 -23.75
CA GLY A 194 0.87 4.17 -24.74
C GLY A 194 1.43 2.75 -24.78
N TRP A 195 1.20 1.92 -23.75
CA TRP A 195 1.81 0.58 -23.69
C TRP A 195 1.26 -0.38 -24.75
N THR A 196 0.03 -0.22 -25.20
CA THR A 196 -0.48 -0.96 -26.37
C THR A 196 0.27 -0.59 -27.65
N LEU A 197 0.74 0.66 -27.77
CA LEU A 197 1.53 1.12 -28.91
C LEU A 197 2.99 0.64 -28.81
N VAL A 198 3.52 0.50 -27.59
CA VAL A 198 4.82 -0.16 -27.35
C VAL A 198 4.73 -1.64 -27.75
N GLY A 199 3.69 -2.35 -27.31
CA GLY A 199 3.47 -3.76 -27.67
C GLY A 199 3.18 -4.04 -29.14
N SER A 200 3.03 -3.00 -29.93
CA SER A 200 2.86 -3.06 -31.39
C SER A 200 4.04 -2.42 -32.18
N GLY A 201 5.10 -1.99 -31.48
CA GLY A 201 6.27 -1.39 -32.11
C GLY A 201 6.09 0.05 -32.63
N VAL A 202 4.96 0.69 -32.32
CA VAL A 202 4.69 2.07 -32.74
C VAL A 202 5.38 3.10 -31.82
N PHE A 203 5.46 2.80 -30.52
CA PHE A 203 6.14 3.63 -29.53
C PHE A 203 7.35 2.92 -28.97
N ASP A 204 8.43 3.67 -28.72
CA ASP A 204 9.47 3.24 -27.79
C ASP A 204 8.94 3.28 -26.35
N ARG A 205 9.34 2.29 -25.55
CA ARG A 205 8.97 2.21 -24.12
C ARG A 205 9.33 3.48 -23.37
N ALA A 206 10.51 4.07 -23.64
CA ALA A 206 10.99 5.28 -22.99
C ALA A 206 10.08 6.48 -23.21
N MET A 207 9.32 6.53 -24.32
CA MET A 207 8.35 7.59 -24.58
C MET A 207 7.17 7.59 -23.58
N THR A 208 6.93 6.48 -22.93
CA THR A 208 5.79 6.29 -22.01
C THR A 208 6.18 6.44 -20.53
N GLU A 209 7.42 6.73 -20.22
CA GLU A 209 7.95 6.99 -18.87
C GLU A 209 8.50 8.41 -18.78
N ARG A 210 8.21 9.08 -17.66
CA ARG A 210 8.76 10.40 -17.36
C ARG A 210 9.05 10.54 -15.86
N PRO A 211 10.04 11.35 -15.45
CA PRO A 211 10.17 11.75 -14.05
C PRO A 211 8.88 12.45 -13.59
N MET A 212 8.34 12.07 -12.41
CA MET A 212 7.10 12.66 -11.87
C MET A 212 7.21 14.19 -11.76
N ALA A 213 8.35 14.70 -11.30
CA ALA A 213 8.58 16.12 -11.18
C ALA A 213 8.47 16.89 -12.52
N SER A 214 8.79 16.23 -13.66
CA SER A 214 8.73 16.86 -14.98
C SER A 214 7.33 16.98 -15.57
N VAL A 215 6.36 16.26 -14.99
CA VAL A 215 4.96 16.26 -15.44
C VAL A 215 4.01 16.89 -14.40
N MET A 216 4.55 17.24 -13.24
CA MET A 216 3.79 17.94 -12.20
C MET A 216 3.46 19.35 -12.72
N PRO A 217 2.18 19.77 -12.75
CA PRO A 217 1.82 21.10 -13.21
C PRO A 217 2.47 22.18 -12.32
N GLU A 218 2.92 23.27 -12.93
CA GLU A 218 3.45 24.41 -12.20
C GLU A 218 2.44 24.95 -11.20
N GLY A 219 2.88 25.25 -9.98
CA GLY A 219 2.02 25.70 -8.88
C GLY A 219 1.34 24.56 -8.09
N VAL A 220 1.51 23.30 -8.47
CA VAL A 220 1.05 22.15 -7.70
C VAL A 220 2.13 21.69 -6.73
N LYS A 221 1.77 21.48 -5.47
CA LYS A 221 2.64 20.84 -4.48
C LYS A 221 2.60 19.32 -4.68
N TRP A 222 3.75 18.70 -4.74
CA TRP A 222 3.86 17.25 -4.78
C TRP A 222 4.28 16.72 -3.41
N GLN A 223 3.36 15.98 -2.78
CA GLN A 223 3.64 15.21 -1.57
C GLN A 223 4.04 13.79 -1.99
N GLN A 224 5.33 13.50 -1.86
CA GLN A 224 5.87 12.18 -2.23
C GLN A 224 5.65 11.19 -1.09
N SER A 225 4.42 10.73 -0.94
CA SER A 225 4.00 9.74 0.06
C SER A 225 2.80 8.97 -0.47
N ALA A 226 2.49 7.83 0.13
CA ALA A 226 1.25 7.13 -0.14
C ALA A 226 0.18 7.47 0.91
N VAL A 227 -1.09 7.39 0.49
CA VAL A 227 -2.23 7.54 1.40
C VAL A 227 -2.52 6.20 2.04
N ALA A 228 -2.50 6.16 3.37
CA ALA A 228 -2.83 4.99 4.17
C ALA A 228 -4.31 4.97 4.59
N GLY A 229 -4.96 6.13 4.69
CA GLY A 229 -6.34 6.22 5.14
C GLY A 229 -7.05 7.52 4.76
N PHE A 230 -8.35 7.51 4.97
CA PHE A 230 -9.23 8.67 4.74
C PHE A 230 -10.06 8.94 5.98
N GLU A 231 -10.17 10.21 6.35
CA GLU A 231 -11.02 10.72 7.42
C GLU A 231 -11.99 11.78 6.86
N PRO A 232 -13.05 11.36 6.17
CA PRO A 232 -13.98 12.28 5.52
C PRO A 232 -14.67 13.24 6.53
N GLU A 233 -14.94 12.78 7.73
CA GLU A 233 -15.57 13.55 8.81
C GLU A 233 -14.71 14.73 9.27
N HIS A 234 -13.38 14.62 9.05
CA HIS A 234 -12.41 15.66 9.40
C HIS A 234 -11.82 16.36 8.17
N ASN A 235 -12.35 16.06 6.96
CA ASN A 235 -11.80 16.54 5.70
C ASN A 235 -10.27 16.36 5.61
N ALA A 236 -9.79 15.15 5.93
CA ALA A 236 -8.36 14.82 5.92
C ALA A 236 -8.08 13.48 5.25
N VAL A 237 -6.87 13.37 4.69
CA VAL A 237 -6.25 12.10 4.31
C VAL A 237 -5.07 11.83 5.25
N ILE A 238 -4.80 10.55 5.52
CA ILE A 238 -3.69 10.10 6.35
C ILE A 238 -2.64 9.50 5.44
N LEU A 239 -1.40 9.95 5.55
CA LEU A 239 -0.25 9.40 4.84
C LEU A 239 0.30 8.15 5.56
N GLU A 240 1.17 7.39 4.88
CA GLU A 240 1.80 6.19 5.46
C GLU A 240 2.67 6.49 6.69
N ASP A 241 3.22 7.70 6.78
CA ASP A 241 4.00 8.17 7.95
C ASP A 241 3.13 8.72 9.08
N GLY A 242 1.80 8.70 8.89
CA GLY A 242 0.82 9.21 9.84
C GLY A 242 0.55 10.72 9.72
N GLU A 243 1.21 11.45 8.82
CA GLU A 243 0.89 12.85 8.55
C GLU A 243 -0.56 12.97 8.05
N ARG A 244 -1.26 14.01 8.53
CA ARG A 244 -2.65 14.33 8.12
C ARG A 244 -2.66 15.55 7.23
N ILE A 245 -3.19 15.41 6.03
CA ILE A 245 -3.34 16.50 5.08
C ILE A 245 -4.82 16.89 5.00
N GLY A 246 -5.11 18.12 5.42
CA GLY A 246 -6.45 18.69 5.38
C GLY A 246 -6.84 19.20 3.99
N TYR A 247 -8.11 19.07 3.63
CA TYR A 247 -8.63 19.52 2.34
C TYR A 247 -9.98 20.21 2.45
N ARG A 248 -10.28 21.09 1.50
CA ARG A 248 -11.65 21.57 1.23
C ARG A 248 -12.36 20.69 0.21
N THR A 249 -11.59 20.19 -0.77
CA THR A 249 -12.06 19.26 -1.80
C THR A 249 -11.07 18.11 -1.95
N LEU A 250 -11.56 16.87 -1.94
CA LEU A 250 -10.78 15.68 -2.17
C LEU A 250 -11.09 15.07 -3.53
N ILE A 251 -10.03 14.74 -4.28
CA ILE A 251 -10.12 14.00 -5.53
C ILE A 251 -9.33 12.69 -5.38
N VAL A 252 -9.99 11.56 -5.59
CA VAL A 252 -9.38 10.24 -5.41
C VAL A 252 -9.20 9.59 -6.78
N SER A 253 -7.95 9.50 -7.24
CA SER A 253 -7.59 8.93 -8.55
C SER A 253 -6.32 8.05 -8.48
N PRO A 254 -6.24 7.08 -7.54
CA PRO A 254 -5.04 6.28 -7.29
C PRO A 254 -4.73 5.29 -8.42
N GLY A 255 -5.61 5.14 -9.40
CA GLY A 255 -5.48 4.16 -10.46
C GLY A 255 -5.99 2.78 -10.04
N ILE A 256 -5.37 1.74 -10.61
CA ILE A 256 -5.77 0.35 -10.39
C ILE A 256 -4.57 -0.51 -9.99
N LYS A 257 -4.83 -1.55 -9.23
CA LYS A 257 -3.93 -2.67 -8.99
C LYS A 257 -4.38 -3.85 -9.82
N LEU A 258 -3.45 -4.50 -10.51
CA LEU A 258 -3.74 -5.67 -11.34
C LEU A 258 -3.67 -6.93 -10.47
N ASP A 259 -4.75 -7.70 -10.46
CA ASP A 259 -4.83 -8.96 -9.74
C ASP A 259 -4.39 -10.12 -10.64
N TRP A 260 -3.08 -10.30 -10.78
CA TRP A 260 -2.51 -11.39 -11.57
C TRP A 260 -2.77 -12.76 -10.97
N HIS A 261 -3.00 -12.83 -9.65
CA HIS A 261 -3.26 -14.08 -8.93
C HIS A 261 -4.68 -14.62 -9.15
N ALA A 262 -5.60 -13.79 -9.66
CA ALA A 262 -6.96 -14.21 -9.97
C ALA A 262 -7.04 -15.25 -11.11
N VAL A 263 -5.96 -15.42 -11.87
CA VAL A 263 -5.85 -16.41 -12.94
C VAL A 263 -4.77 -17.42 -12.58
N GLU A 264 -5.17 -18.67 -12.43
CA GLU A 264 -4.26 -19.78 -12.09
C GLU A 264 -3.12 -19.89 -13.11
N GLY A 265 -1.88 -20.03 -12.62
CA GLY A 265 -0.66 -20.15 -13.43
C GLY A 265 -0.19 -18.87 -14.12
N LEU A 266 -0.97 -17.78 -14.10
CA LEU A 266 -0.60 -16.55 -14.79
C LEU A 266 0.67 -15.91 -14.20
N VAL A 267 0.78 -15.83 -12.90
CA VAL A 267 1.95 -15.23 -12.22
C VAL A 267 3.23 -15.97 -12.57
N ASP A 268 3.15 -17.29 -12.68
CA ASP A 268 4.29 -18.15 -12.96
C ASP A 268 4.74 -18.12 -14.41
N THR A 269 3.88 -17.68 -15.34
CA THR A 269 4.15 -17.67 -16.78
C THR A 269 4.26 -16.28 -17.38
N LEU A 270 3.79 -15.27 -16.68
CA LEU A 270 3.75 -13.89 -17.17
C LEU A 270 5.17 -13.34 -17.45
N GLY A 271 5.43 -12.95 -18.70
CA GLY A 271 6.74 -12.49 -19.18
C GLY A 271 7.63 -13.60 -19.73
N ARG A 272 7.11 -14.83 -19.87
CA ARG A 272 7.82 -15.99 -20.45
C ARG A 272 6.84 -16.92 -21.15
N ASN A 273 7.36 -17.89 -21.91
CA ASN A 273 6.58 -18.93 -22.60
C ASN A 273 5.47 -18.37 -23.51
N GLY A 274 5.66 -17.19 -24.10
CA GLY A 274 4.68 -16.56 -24.97
C GLY A 274 3.52 -15.85 -24.24
N VAL A 275 3.55 -15.77 -22.90
CA VAL A 275 2.52 -15.11 -22.09
C VAL A 275 2.94 -13.69 -21.74
N THR A 276 2.14 -12.70 -22.15
CA THR A 276 2.44 -11.29 -21.99
C THR A 276 1.21 -10.46 -21.63
N SER A 277 1.41 -9.19 -21.32
CA SER A 277 0.32 -8.23 -21.09
C SER A 277 0.78 -6.79 -21.35
N ASN A 278 -0.04 -6.03 -22.08
CA ASN A 278 0.16 -4.59 -22.25
C ASN A 278 -0.35 -3.74 -21.06
N TYR A 279 -0.78 -4.38 -19.98
CA TYR A 279 -1.11 -3.70 -18.71
C TYR A 279 0.09 -3.56 -17.77
N LYS A 280 1.28 -4.04 -18.17
CA LYS A 280 2.51 -3.92 -17.40
C LYS A 280 3.61 -3.30 -18.25
N PHE A 281 4.21 -2.22 -17.77
CA PHE A 281 5.25 -1.45 -18.47
C PHE A 281 6.39 -2.30 -19.00
N ASP A 282 6.91 -3.21 -18.15
CA ASP A 282 8.06 -4.06 -18.50
C ASP A 282 7.71 -5.17 -19.49
N LEU A 283 6.43 -5.50 -19.66
CA LEU A 283 5.98 -6.56 -20.56
C LEU A 283 5.54 -6.07 -21.94
N ALA A 284 5.27 -4.79 -22.09
CA ALA A 284 4.88 -4.23 -23.38
C ALA A 284 5.95 -4.48 -24.49
N PRO A 285 7.27 -4.31 -24.24
CA PRO A 285 8.30 -4.69 -25.21
C PRO A 285 8.30 -6.18 -25.55
N TYR A 286 8.07 -7.05 -24.56
CA TYR A 286 7.99 -8.49 -24.79
C TYR A 286 6.79 -8.85 -25.67
N THR A 287 5.67 -8.14 -25.55
CA THR A 287 4.54 -8.31 -26.49
C THR A 287 4.98 -8.04 -27.92
N TRP A 288 5.74 -6.97 -28.17
CA TRP A 288 6.24 -6.66 -29.51
C TRP A 288 7.22 -7.71 -30.01
N GLU A 289 8.11 -8.20 -29.17
CA GLU A 289 9.01 -9.30 -29.51
C GLU A 289 8.25 -10.55 -29.95
N LEU A 290 7.20 -10.95 -29.22
CA LEU A 290 6.33 -12.07 -29.58
C LEU A 290 5.63 -11.85 -30.92
N VAL A 291 5.11 -10.64 -31.18
CA VAL A 291 4.46 -10.29 -32.45
C VAL A 291 5.44 -10.43 -33.62
N GLN A 292 6.67 -9.91 -33.46
CA GLN A 292 7.71 -10.00 -34.50
C GLN A 292 8.15 -11.43 -34.79
N ASN A 293 8.24 -12.25 -33.76
CA ASN A 293 8.79 -13.61 -33.87
C ASN A 293 7.77 -14.67 -34.26
N LEU A 294 6.46 -14.38 -34.19
CA LEU A 294 5.41 -15.33 -34.57
C LEU A 294 5.41 -15.51 -36.10
N LYS A 295 5.83 -16.70 -36.53
CA LYS A 295 5.90 -17.07 -37.96
C LYS A 295 4.67 -17.87 -38.45
N GLY A 296 3.85 -18.32 -37.53
CA GLY A 296 2.64 -19.10 -37.77
C GLY A 296 2.10 -19.68 -36.48
N GLY A 297 0.96 -20.38 -36.57
CA GLY A 297 0.29 -20.93 -35.40
C GLY A 297 -0.85 -20.05 -34.91
N ARG A 298 -1.10 -20.07 -33.58
CA ARG A 298 -2.26 -19.40 -32.97
C ARG A 298 -1.82 -18.36 -31.97
N ALA A 299 -2.23 -17.11 -32.18
CA ALA A 299 -2.13 -16.04 -31.19
C ALA A 299 -3.48 -15.85 -30.50
N LEU A 300 -3.47 -15.81 -29.15
CA LEU A 300 -4.66 -15.62 -28.34
C LEU A 300 -4.63 -14.22 -27.71
N PHE A 301 -5.68 -13.44 -27.95
CA PHE A 301 -5.91 -12.14 -27.33
C PHE A 301 -7.10 -12.26 -26.38
N THR A 302 -6.87 -12.09 -25.10
CA THR A 302 -7.89 -12.27 -24.07
C THR A 302 -8.30 -10.93 -23.49
N GLN A 303 -9.56 -10.83 -23.06
CA GLN A 303 -10.07 -9.71 -22.31
C GLN A 303 -10.31 -10.16 -20.86
N PRO A 304 -9.80 -9.40 -19.86
CA PRO A 304 -10.09 -9.70 -18.47
C PRO A 304 -11.59 -9.58 -18.16
N PRO A 305 -12.09 -10.22 -17.08
CA PRO A 305 -13.47 -10.03 -16.64
C PRO A 305 -13.72 -8.59 -16.17
N MET A 306 -14.99 -8.20 -16.13
CA MET A 306 -15.38 -6.90 -15.56
C MET A 306 -15.26 -6.89 -14.02
N PRO A 307 -14.91 -5.74 -13.41
CA PRO A 307 -14.61 -4.45 -14.05
C PRO A 307 -13.21 -4.40 -14.67
N ILE A 308 -13.12 -3.83 -15.88
CA ILE A 308 -11.86 -3.70 -16.62
C ILE A 308 -11.52 -2.23 -16.86
N LYS A 309 -10.25 -1.87 -16.75
CA LYS A 309 -9.72 -0.60 -17.23
C LYS A 309 -9.43 -0.71 -18.72
N CYS A 310 -10.07 0.15 -19.55
CA CYS A 310 -9.88 0.24 -20.99
C CYS A 310 -10.21 -1.05 -21.74
N ALA A 311 -11.50 -1.35 -21.89
CA ALA A 311 -11.99 -2.52 -22.63
C ALA A 311 -11.50 -2.57 -24.11
N GLY A 312 -11.08 -1.45 -24.67
CA GLY A 312 -10.48 -1.38 -26.01
C GLY A 312 -8.99 -1.77 -26.07
N ALA A 313 -8.28 -1.93 -24.95
CA ALA A 313 -6.85 -2.23 -24.98
C ALA A 313 -6.53 -3.63 -25.55
N PRO A 314 -7.24 -4.72 -25.18
CA PRO A 314 -7.05 -6.02 -25.81
C PRO A 314 -7.34 -6.00 -27.32
N GLN A 315 -8.40 -5.30 -27.73
CA GLN A 315 -8.75 -5.14 -29.15
C GLN A 315 -7.66 -4.38 -29.92
N LYS A 316 -7.12 -3.29 -29.35
CA LYS A 316 -6.00 -2.56 -29.93
C LYS A 316 -4.78 -3.45 -30.14
N ALA A 317 -4.42 -4.23 -29.12
CA ALA A 317 -3.31 -5.18 -29.21
C ALA A 317 -3.50 -6.17 -30.36
N MET A 318 -4.71 -6.72 -30.48
CA MET A 318 -5.05 -7.64 -31.57
C MET A 318 -4.95 -6.97 -32.95
N TYR A 319 -5.65 -5.85 -33.15
CA TYR A 319 -5.68 -5.19 -34.45
C TYR A 319 -4.30 -4.74 -34.93
N LEU A 320 -3.49 -4.16 -34.03
CA LEU A 320 -2.15 -3.72 -34.38
C LEU A 320 -1.22 -4.90 -34.68
N SER A 321 -1.36 -6.02 -33.99
CA SER A 321 -0.60 -7.24 -34.28
C SER A 321 -1.02 -7.84 -35.62
N CYS A 322 -2.35 -7.93 -35.91
CA CYS A 322 -2.86 -8.40 -37.17
C CYS A 322 -2.42 -7.52 -38.34
N ASP A 323 -2.46 -6.20 -38.22
CA ASP A 323 -1.95 -5.26 -39.23
C ASP A 323 -0.48 -5.49 -39.54
N TYR A 324 0.35 -5.72 -38.52
CA TYR A 324 1.74 -6.08 -38.72
C TYR A 324 1.91 -7.37 -39.46
N TRP A 325 1.22 -8.46 -39.06
CA TRP A 325 1.32 -9.76 -39.70
C TRP A 325 0.78 -9.75 -41.16
N LEU A 326 -0.28 -8.98 -41.42
CA LEU A 326 -0.80 -8.77 -42.76
C LEU A 326 0.25 -8.11 -43.67
N LYS A 327 0.90 -7.04 -43.20
CA LYS A 327 1.99 -6.34 -43.90
C LYS A 327 3.22 -7.22 -44.13
N GLN A 328 3.42 -8.26 -43.33
CA GLN A 328 4.50 -9.23 -43.48
C GLN A 328 4.10 -10.46 -44.30
N GLY A 329 2.88 -10.48 -44.84
CA GLY A 329 2.34 -11.65 -45.57
C GLY A 329 2.17 -12.93 -44.74
N ARG A 330 1.98 -12.77 -43.41
CA ARG A 330 1.82 -13.87 -42.46
C ARG A 330 0.37 -14.09 -42.03
N LEU A 331 -0.54 -13.26 -42.47
CA LEU A 331 -1.97 -13.32 -42.21
C LEU A 331 -2.68 -13.14 -43.54
N GLU A 332 -3.58 -14.07 -43.86
CA GLU A 332 -4.43 -14.00 -45.05
C GLU A 332 -5.73 -13.25 -44.76
#